data_8944c45a8f0053c9eb6bc3cc35e1b2c6
#
_entry.id   8944c45a8f0053c9eb6bc3cc35e1b2c6
#
_cell.length_a   1.000
_cell.length_b   1.000
_cell.length_c   1.000
_cell.angle_alpha   90.00
_cell.angle_beta   90.00
_cell.angle_gamma   90.00
#
_symmetry.space_group_name_H-M   'P 1'
#
loop_
_entity.id
_entity.type
_entity.pdbx_description
1 polymer ?
#
loop_
_entity_poly.entity_id
_entity_poly.type
_entity_poly.pdbx_seq_one_letter_code
_entity_poly.pdbx_strand_id
1 'polypeptide(L)'
;MITIYFEGHALTSDNEANLASGHNDVDLSDGGRSQAAGEKRQRYEGLGIDTIFTSDLRRAYDTAKLMFEGRNIPIFQDARLRECDYGDLTQRPRTEMKAVRAESISNPFPNGESLQQVMDRMKNFIDDLSPNYHGQSILIIGHAGTLWGLEHHVNGIPLTKLISGEFVDTGTFTI
;
A
#
# COMPACT_ATOMS: atom_id res chain seq x y z
N MET A 1 -10.30 -15.02 -13.22
CA MET A 1 -10.63 -13.62 -12.82
C MET A 1 -10.42 -13.52 -11.33
N ILE A 2 -9.71 -12.52 -10.85
CA ILE A 2 -9.49 -12.20 -9.43
C ILE A 2 -10.00 -10.80 -9.19
N THR A 3 -10.76 -10.61 -8.13
CA THR A 3 -11.16 -9.27 -7.68
C THR A 3 -10.18 -8.82 -6.60
N ILE A 4 -9.52 -7.69 -6.80
CA ILE A 4 -8.59 -7.10 -5.85
C ILE A 4 -9.22 -5.83 -5.27
N TYR A 5 -9.39 -5.79 -3.97
CA TYR A 5 -9.67 -4.58 -3.21
C TYR A 5 -8.36 -4.03 -2.66
N PHE A 6 -8.20 -2.73 -2.69
CA PHE A 6 -7.07 -2.03 -2.07
C PHE A 6 -7.55 -1.15 -0.94
N GLU A 7 -6.81 -1.14 0.16
CA GLU A 7 -6.99 -0.22 1.29
C GLU A 7 -5.61 0.31 1.71
N GLY A 8 -5.51 1.61 1.92
CA GLY A 8 -4.33 2.21 2.53
C GLY A 8 -4.22 1.83 4.01
N HIS A 9 -3.00 1.69 4.53
CA HIS A 9 -2.81 1.47 5.96
C HIS A 9 -3.42 2.62 6.78
N ALA A 10 -3.82 2.35 8.02
CA ALA A 10 -4.35 3.35 8.93
C ALA A 10 -3.26 4.35 9.38
N LEU A 11 -3.69 5.45 9.99
CA LEU A 11 -2.81 6.55 10.38
C LEU A 11 -1.68 6.08 11.31
N THR A 12 -0.51 6.67 11.10
CA THR A 12 0.69 6.49 11.93
C THR A 12 1.09 7.82 12.56
N SER A 13 1.97 7.79 13.56
CA SER A 13 2.58 9.01 14.11
C SER A 13 3.27 9.85 13.04
N ASP A 14 3.92 9.21 12.05
CA ASP A 14 4.54 9.91 10.92
C ASP A 14 3.52 10.63 10.05
N ASN A 15 2.34 10.01 9.80
CA ASN A 15 1.28 10.66 9.05
C ASN A 15 0.77 11.91 9.77
N GLU A 16 0.57 11.83 11.08
CA GLU A 16 0.14 12.96 11.92
C GLU A 16 1.20 14.07 11.97
N ALA A 17 2.48 13.69 11.98
CA ALA A 17 3.62 14.62 11.93
C ALA A 17 3.96 15.10 10.51
N ASN A 18 3.24 14.64 9.47
CA ASN A 18 3.50 14.94 8.05
C ASN A 18 4.93 14.57 7.59
N LEU A 19 5.43 13.43 8.08
CA LEU A 19 6.74 12.86 7.71
C LEU A 19 6.60 11.78 6.63
N ALA A 20 7.67 11.58 5.85
CA ALA A 20 7.79 10.50 4.88
C ALA A 20 8.32 9.24 5.57
N SER A 21 7.49 8.23 5.74
CA SER A 21 7.88 7.01 6.47
C SER A 21 8.78 6.09 5.66
N GLY A 22 8.55 5.97 4.34
CA GLY A 22 9.31 5.03 3.50
C GLY A 22 9.33 3.63 4.09
N HIS A 23 10.52 3.06 4.26
CA HIS A 23 10.74 1.76 4.91
C HIS A 23 10.92 1.86 6.44
N ASN A 24 10.83 3.06 7.05
CA ASN A 24 10.81 3.16 8.51
C ASN A 24 9.58 2.41 9.06
N ASP A 25 9.81 1.52 10.03
CA ASP A 25 8.77 0.63 10.54
C ASP A 25 8.00 1.27 11.69
N VAL A 26 7.26 2.33 11.38
CA VAL A 26 6.47 3.12 12.32
C VAL A 26 5.17 2.42 12.71
N ASP A 27 4.78 2.58 13.97
CA ASP A 27 3.52 2.07 14.52
C ASP A 27 2.30 2.91 14.08
N LEU A 28 1.12 2.29 14.18
CA LEU A 28 -0.13 3.02 14.11
C LEU A 28 -0.26 3.97 15.30
N SER A 29 -0.76 5.19 15.03
CA SER A 29 -1.18 6.09 16.11
C SER A 29 -2.46 5.57 16.80
N ASP A 30 -2.83 6.15 17.94
CA ASP A 30 -4.10 5.81 18.60
C ASP A 30 -5.30 6.12 17.69
N GLY A 31 -5.24 7.24 16.96
CA GLY A 31 -6.22 7.57 15.92
C GLY A 31 -6.26 6.53 14.80
N GLY A 32 -5.10 6.06 14.35
CA GLY A 32 -4.99 5.01 13.34
C GLY A 32 -5.54 3.67 13.81
N ARG A 33 -5.30 3.27 15.05
CA ARG A 33 -5.90 2.05 15.61
C ARG A 33 -7.43 2.13 15.64
N SER A 34 -7.96 3.27 16.07
CA SER A 34 -9.42 3.52 16.07
C SER A 34 -9.98 3.53 14.65
N GLN A 35 -9.26 4.13 13.69
CA GLN A 35 -9.62 4.14 12.27
C GLN A 35 -9.68 2.72 11.68
N ALA A 36 -8.67 1.90 11.96
CA ALA A 36 -8.62 0.52 11.46
C ALA A 36 -9.77 -0.34 12.01
N ALA A 37 -10.00 -0.29 13.34
CA ALA A 37 -11.05 -1.06 14.00
C ALA A 37 -12.47 -0.54 13.71
N GLY A 38 -12.63 0.71 13.29
CA GLY A 38 -13.89 1.38 13.00
C GLY A 38 -14.20 1.46 11.51
N GLU A 39 -13.98 2.64 10.90
CA GLU A 39 -14.44 2.95 9.54
C GLU A 39 -13.83 2.03 8.46
N LYS A 40 -12.52 1.70 8.58
CA LYS A 40 -11.88 0.82 7.59
C LYS A 40 -12.47 -0.60 7.68
N ARG A 41 -12.69 -1.12 8.88
CA ARG A 41 -13.36 -2.42 9.09
C ARG A 41 -14.76 -2.43 8.47
N GLN A 42 -15.56 -1.38 8.70
CA GLN A 42 -16.93 -1.28 8.20
C GLN A 42 -17.02 -1.31 6.67
N ARG A 43 -16.04 -0.75 5.95
CA ARG A 43 -16.01 -0.79 4.47
C ARG A 43 -16.03 -2.21 3.90
N TYR A 44 -15.50 -3.18 4.65
CA TYR A 44 -15.37 -4.57 4.21
C TYR A 44 -16.31 -5.52 4.95
N GLU A 45 -17.29 -4.98 5.70
CA GLU A 45 -18.36 -5.79 6.27
C GLU A 45 -19.28 -6.31 5.17
N GLY A 46 -19.52 -7.63 5.17
CA GLY A 46 -20.37 -8.28 4.16
C GLY A 46 -19.69 -8.54 2.82
N LEU A 47 -18.46 -8.05 2.59
CA LEU A 47 -17.68 -8.47 1.43
C LEU A 47 -17.05 -9.84 1.69
N GLY A 48 -17.17 -10.72 0.70
CA GLY A 48 -16.57 -12.05 0.73
C GLY A 48 -15.08 -11.99 0.42
N ILE A 49 -14.25 -11.52 1.37
CA ILE A 49 -12.80 -11.52 1.24
C ILE A 49 -12.26 -12.91 1.56
N ASP A 50 -11.58 -13.52 0.61
CA ASP A 50 -11.00 -14.87 0.77
C ASP A 50 -9.59 -14.82 1.34
N THR A 51 -8.81 -13.80 0.97
CA THR A 51 -7.39 -13.68 1.32
C THR A 51 -7.00 -12.20 1.50
N ILE A 52 -6.13 -11.94 2.46
CA ILE A 52 -5.57 -10.60 2.70
C ILE A 52 -4.07 -10.64 2.47
N PHE A 53 -3.55 -9.69 1.70
CA PHE A 53 -2.12 -9.42 1.58
C PHE A 53 -1.79 -8.08 2.20
N THR A 54 -0.65 -8.01 2.88
CA THR A 54 -0.10 -6.75 3.40
C THR A 54 1.37 -6.64 3.06
N SER A 55 1.93 -5.42 3.05
CA SER A 55 3.38 -5.36 3.23
C SER A 55 3.77 -5.92 4.60
N ASP A 56 5.03 -6.24 4.76
CA ASP A 56 5.59 -6.68 6.04
C ASP A 56 5.92 -5.51 6.98
N LEU A 57 5.64 -4.25 6.58
CA LEU A 57 5.71 -3.09 7.46
C LEU A 57 4.54 -3.12 8.45
N ARG A 58 4.86 -2.94 9.74
CA ARG A 58 3.91 -3.10 10.86
C ARG A 58 2.62 -2.31 10.66
N ARG A 59 2.69 -1.07 10.17
CA ARG A 59 1.50 -0.23 9.94
C ARG A 59 0.47 -0.88 9.01
N ALA A 60 0.90 -1.60 7.97
CA ALA A 60 -0.02 -2.30 7.07
C ALA A 60 -0.55 -3.60 7.69
N TYR A 61 0.34 -4.38 8.28
CA TYR A 61 -0.04 -5.64 8.92
C TYR A 61 -0.94 -5.44 10.14
N ASP A 62 -0.64 -4.47 11.00
CA ASP A 62 -1.48 -4.16 12.17
C ASP A 62 -2.84 -3.57 11.77
N THR A 63 -2.90 -2.81 10.67
CA THR A 63 -4.18 -2.39 10.08
C THR A 63 -5.03 -3.60 9.73
N ALA A 64 -4.46 -4.59 9.02
CA ALA A 64 -5.19 -5.82 8.66
C ALA A 64 -5.69 -6.57 9.90
N LYS A 65 -4.84 -6.75 10.91
CA LYS A 65 -5.22 -7.43 12.14
C LYS A 65 -6.40 -6.76 12.84
N LEU A 66 -6.38 -5.43 12.95
CA LEU A 66 -7.46 -4.69 13.60
C LEU A 66 -8.75 -4.69 12.79
N MET A 67 -8.66 -4.56 11.45
CA MET A 67 -9.84 -4.61 10.57
C MET A 67 -10.54 -5.97 10.61
N PHE A 68 -9.78 -7.05 10.72
CA PHE A 68 -10.30 -8.42 10.60
C PHE A 68 -10.19 -9.22 11.90
N GLU A 69 -10.04 -8.53 13.04
CA GLU A 69 -10.05 -9.19 14.35
C GLU A 69 -11.30 -10.05 14.54
N GLY A 70 -11.10 -11.31 14.93
CA GLY A 70 -12.16 -12.30 15.12
C GLY A 70 -12.69 -12.94 13.82
N ARG A 71 -12.14 -12.60 12.64
CA ARG A 71 -12.45 -13.26 11.37
C ARG A 71 -11.34 -14.27 11.02
N ASN A 72 -11.73 -15.42 10.53
CA ASN A 72 -10.76 -16.47 10.13
C ASN A 72 -10.39 -16.31 8.63
N ILE A 73 -9.78 -15.17 8.28
CA ILE A 73 -9.30 -14.89 6.91
C ILE A 73 -7.77 -14.92 6.95
N PRO A 74 -7.10 -15.68 6.06
CA PRO A 74 -5.64 -15.73 6.03
C PRO A 74 -5.04 -14.36 5.66
N ILE A 75 -4.01 -13.93 6.40
CA ILE A 75 -3.26 -12.70 6.16
C ILE A 75 -1.82 -13.09 5.83
N PHE A 76 -1.38 -12.75 4.63
CA PHE A 76 -0.02 -12.97 4.14
C PHE A 76 0.73 -11.65 4.04
N GLN A 77 2.00 -11.67 4.44
CA GLN A 77 2.91 -10.53 4.29
C GLN A 77 3.79 -10.74 3.06
N ASP A 78 3.96 -9.67 2.25
CA ASP A 78 4.84 -9.69 1.09
C ASP A 78 5.61 -8.36 0.99
N ALA A 79 6.94 -8.42 1.03
CA ALA A 79 7.81 -7.25 0.98
C ALA A 79 7.68 -6.46 -0.33
N ARG A 80 7.20 -7.10 -1.42
CA ARG A 80 6.94 -6.43 -2.70
C ARG A 80 5.83 -5.37 -2.59
N LEU A 81 5.00 -5.44 -1.54
CA LEU A 81 3.93 -4.48 -1.25
C LEU A 81 4.38 -3.29 -0.40
N ARG A 82 5.64 -3.18 0.00
CA ARG A 82 6.16 -2.06 0.77
C ARG A 82 5.96 -0.72 0.05
N GLU A 83 5.91 0.35 0.83
CA GLU A 83 6.06 1.72 0.32
C GLU A 83 7.43 1.87 -0.39
N CYS A 84 7.58 2.92 -1.20
CA CYS A 84 8.87 3.27 -1.75
C CYS A 84 9.88 3.54 -0.63
N ASP A 85 11.10 3.00 -0.77
CA ASP A 85 12.20 3.38 0.09
C ASP A 85 12.67 4.78 -0.29
N TYR A 86 12.41 5.76 0.58
CA TYR A 86 12.81 7.14 0.34
C TYR A 86 14.27 7.42 0.75
N GLY A 87 15.03 6.39 1.20
CA GLY A 87 16.42 6.50 1.58
C GLY A 87 16.66 7.64 2.57
N ASP A 88 17.54 8.58 2.22
CA ASP A 88 17.90 9.73 3.07
C ASP A 88 16.75 10.71 3.33
N LEU A 89 15.63 10.61 2.59
CA LEU A 89 14.42 11.40 2.81
C LEU A 89 13.43 10.72 3.75
N THR A 90 13.73 9.50 4.22
CA THR A 90 12.93 8.83 5.24
C THR A 90 12.97 9.63 6.55
N GLN A 91 11.82 9.81 7.19
CA GLN A 91 11.64 10.66 8.38
C GLN A 91 11.86 12.16 8.16
N ARG A 92 11.96 12.60 6.89
CA ARG A 92 11.95 14.02 6.54
C ARG A 92 10.52 14.49 6.26
N PRO A 93 10.27 15.83 6.27
CA PRO A 93 8.98 16.38 5.86
C PRO A 93 8.53 15.84 4.49
N ARG A 94 7.27 15.43 4.37
CA ARG A 94 6.72 14.92 3.10
C ARG A 94 6.86 15.90 1.94
N THR A 95 6.94 17.19 2.22
CA THR A 95 7.17 18.23 1.20
C THR A 95 8.53 18.08 0.53
N GLU A 96 9.57 17.71 1.26
CA GLU A 96 10.92 17.49 0.71
C GLU A 96 10.92 16.28 -0.24
N MET A 97 10.32 15.16 0.18
CA MET A 97 10.17 13.97 -0.66
C MET A 97 9.34 14.27 -1.92
N LYS A 98 8.22 14.99 -1.76
CA LYS A 98 7.36 15.36 -2.90
C LYS A 98 8.06 16.26 -3.91
N ALA A 99 8.96 17.14 -3.48
CA ALA A 99 9.69 18.06 -4.35
C ALA A 99 10.56 17.33 -5.39
N VAL A 100 11.13 16.17 -5.03
CA VAL A 100 12.00 15.38 -5.92
C VAL A 100 11.33 14.13 -6.51
N ARG A 101 10.07 13.88 -6.16
CA ARG A 101 9.35 12.66 -6.54
C ARG A 101 9.28 12.44 -8.05
N ALA A 102 9.10 13.51 -8.84
CA ALA A 102 9.03 13.40 -10.29
C ALA A 102 10.38 12.98 -10.91
N GLU A 103 11.49 13.45 -10.36
CA GLU A 103 12.84 13.05 -10.77
C GLU A 103 13.13 11.61 -10.34
N SER A 104 12.51 11.16 -9.27
CA SER A 104 12.69 9.82 -8.71
C SER A 104 11.86 8.73 -9.41
N ILE A 105 11.20 9.04 -10.53
CA ILE A 105 10.57 8.00 -11.36
C ILE A 105 11.62 6.99 -11.83
N SER A 106 12.69 7.46 -12.46
CA SER A 106 13.76 6.61 -13.00
C SER A 106 15.04 6.65 -12.16
N ASN A 107 15.26 7.73 -11.42
CA ASN A 107 16.44 7.89 -10.57
C ASN A 107 16.08 7.53 -9.13
N PRO A 108 16.80 6.61 -8.47
CA PRO A 108 16.52 6.29 -7.07
C PRO A 108 16.60 7.54 -6.17
N PHE A 109 15.76 7.59 -5.15
CA PHE A 109 15.99 8.47 -4.01
C PHE A 109 17.41 8.20 -3.44
N PRO A 110 18.12 9.21 -2.93
CA PRO A 110 19.45 8.98 -2.37
C PRO A 110 19.44 7.86 -1.32
N ASN A 111 20.21 6.79 -1.57
CA ASN A 111 20.24 5.56 -0.77
C ASN A 111 18.88 4.82 -0.64
N GLY A 112 17.97 5.01 -1.60
CA GLY A 112 16.65 4.39 -1.61
C GLY A 112 16.30 3.74 -2.95
N GLU A 113 14.99 3.61 -3.23
CA GLU A 113 14.43 3.08 -4.49
C GLU A 113 14.05 4.21 -5.47
N SER A 114 14.00 3.89 -6.76
CA SER A 114 13.21 4.67 -7.72
C SER A 114 11.75 4.19 -7.71
N LEU A 115 10.84 5.04 -8.19
CA LEU A 115 9.44 4.63 -8.34
C LEU A 115 9.28 3.54 -9.41
N GLN A 116 10.17 3.47 -10.41
CA GLN A 116 10.17 2.38 -11.37
C GLN A 116 10.49 1.04 -10.70
N GLN A 117 11.44 0.99 -9.77
CA GLN A 117 11.74 -0.23 -9.00
C GLN A 117 10.53 -0.69 -8.17
N VAL A 118 9.76 0.27 -7.61
CA VAL A 118 8.48 -0.06 -6.95
C VAL A 118 7.50 -0.69 -7.95
N MET A 119 7.36 -0.13 -9.16
CA MET A 119 6.48 -0.69 -10.19
C MET A 119 6.95 -2.10 -10.59
N ASP A 120 8.24 -2.31 -10.76
CA ASP A 120 8.80 -3.61 -11.15
C ASP A 120 8.49 -4.71 -10.12
N ARG A 121 8.66 -4.41 -8.81
CA ARG A 121 8.31 -5.40 -7.77
C ARG A 121 6.80 -5.61 -7.64
N MET A 122 5.99 -4.58 -7.86
CA MET A 122 4.54 -4.71 -7.90
C MET A 122 4.08 -5.57 -9.07
N LYS A 123 4.71 -5.42 -10.25
CA LYS A 123 4.42 -6.31 -11.38
C LYS A 123 4.66 -7.77 -11.04
N ASN A 124 5.82 -8.08 -10.45
CA ASN A 124 6.15 -9.45 -10.04
C ASN A 124 5.13 -10.01 -9.03
N PHE A 125 4.62 -9.17 -8.11
CA PHE A 125 3.56 -9.58 -7.19
C PHE A 125 2.25 -9.89 -7.93
N ILE A 126 1.81 -9.01 -8.83
CA ILE A 126 0.57 -9.17 -9.60
C ILE A 126 0.64 -10.41 -10.51
N ASP A 127 1.77 -10.65 -11.15
CA ASP A 127 1.98 -11.82 -12.02
C ASP A 127 1.83 -13.14 -11.22
N ASP A 128 2.26 -13.15 -9.95
CA ASP A 128 2.14 -14.34 -9.09
C ASP A 128 0.71 -14.57 -8.57
N LEU A 129 -0.16 -13.55 -8.59
CA LEU A 129 -1.55 -13.73 -8.14
C LEU A 129 -2.35 -14.61 -9.10
N SER A 130 -2.23 -14.34 -10.40
CA SER A 130 -3.09 -14.95 -11.44
C SER A 130 -3.14 -16.48 -11.40
N PRO A 131 -2.02 -17.22 -11.32
CA PRO A 131 -2.05 -18.66 -11.28
C PRO A 131 -2.52 -19.26 -9.95
N ASN A 132 -2.42 -18.52 -8.84
CA ASN A 132 -2.59 -19.06 -7.49
C ASN A 132 -3.92 -18.71 -6.83
N TYR A 133 -4.60 -17.63 -7.27
CA TYR A 133 -5.78 -17.08 -6.59
C TYR A 133 -6.99 -16.91 -7.51
N HIS A 134 -7.06 -17.69 -8.59
CA HIS A 134 -8.18 -17.61 -9.53
C HIS A 134 -9.53 -17.79 -8.85
N GLY A 135 -10.46 -16.90 -9.12
CA GLY A 135 -11.82 -16.91 -8.56
C GLY A 135 -11.96 -16.29 -7.18
N GLN A 136 -10.86 -15.83 -6.57
CA GLN A 136 -10.89 -15.24 -5.23
C GLN A 136 -11.09 -13.73 -5.24
N SER A 137 -11.61 -13.24 -4.11
CA SER A 137 -11.63 -11.84 -3.73
C SER A 137 -10.49 -11.56 -2.74
N ILE A 138 -9.52 -10.77 -3.15
CA ILE A 138 -8.31 -10.46 -2.39
C ILE A 138 -8.39 -9.02 -1.88
N LEU A 139 -8.05 -8.80 -0.62
CA LEU A 139 -7.81 -7.46 -0.09
C LEU A 139 -6.29 -7.24 0.04
N ILE A 140 -5.79 -6.15 -0.54
CA ILE A 140 -4.41 -5.68 -0.34
C ILE A 140 -4.42 -4.46 0.57
N ILE A 141 -3.74 -4.55 1.71
CA ILE A 141 -3.53 -3.40 2.60
C ILE A 141 -2.09 -2.93 2.43
N GLY A 142 -1.92 -1.72 1.91
CA GLY A 142 -0.62 -1.23 1.50
C GLY A 142 -0.45 0.28 1.63
N HIS A 143 0.22 0.85 0.66
CA HIS A 143 0.77 2.20 0.65
C HIS A 143 0.47 2.90 -0.69
N ALA A 144 0.90 4.16 -0.84
CA ALA A 144 0.74 4.88 -2.11
C ALA A 144 1.45 4.16 -3.26
N GLY A 145 2.67 3.68 -3.03
CA GLY A 145 3.42 2.90 -4.03
C GLY A 145 2.68 1.62 -4.45
N THR A 146 2.01 0.93 -3.50
CA THR A 146 1.20 -0.26 -3.79
C THR A 146 0.02 0.08 -4.71
N LEU A 147 -0.74 1.14 -4.38
CA LEU A 147 -1.86 1.59 -5.20
C LEU A 147 -1.41 1.99 -6.60
N TRP A 148 -0.32 2.77 -6.70
CA TRP A 148 0.23 3.16 -8.02
C TRP A 148 0.64 1.96 -8.85
N GLY A 149 1.19 0.91 -8.22
CA GLY A 149 1.51 -0.34 -8.90
C GLY A 149 0.27 -1.03 -9.48
N LEU A 150 -0.81 -1.11 -8.71
CA LEU A 150 -2.08 -1.65 -9.18
C LEU A 150 -2.67 -0.81 -10.32
N GLU A 151 -2.75 0.52 -10.15
CA GLU A 151 -3.27 1.43 -11.19
C GLU A 151 -2.42 1.39 -12.47
N HIS A 152 -1.11 1.31 -12.34
CA HIS A 152 -0.21 1.27 -13.49
C HIS A 152 -0.34 -0.03 -14.28
N HIS A 153 -0.28 -1.18 -13.59
CA HIS A 153 -0.21 -2.48 -14.27
C HIS A 153 -1.57 -3.06 -14.63
N VAL A 154 -2.63 -2.74 -13.88
CA VAL A 154 -3.98 -3.26 -14.15
C VAL A 154 -4.78 -2.28 -15.02
N ASN A 155 -4.75 -1.00 -14.69
CA ASN A 155 -5.53 0.03 -15.39
C ASN A 155 -4.75 0.77 -16.48
N GLY A 156 -3.44 0.51 -16.62
CA GLY A 156 -2.59 1.14 -17.64
C GLY A 156 -2.33 2.63 -17.43
N ILE A 157 -2.50 3.16 -16.21
CA ILE A 157 -2.32 4.57 -15.92
C ILE A 157 -0.83 4.91 -15.86
N PRO A 158 -0.34 5.90 -16.62
CA PRO A 158 1.07 6.29 -16.58
C PRO A 158 1.47 6.77 -15.18
N LEU A 159 2.67 6.32 -14.72
CA LEU A 159 3.19 6.67 -13.38
C LEU A 159 3.30 8.19 -13.19
N THR A 160 3.68 8.93 -14.23
CA THR A 160 3.74 10.41 -14.21
C THR A 160 2.40 11.05 -13.84
N LYS A 161 1.28 10.44 -14.25
CA LYS A 161 -0.07 10.91 -13.89
C LYS A 161 -0.41 10.55 -12.44
N LEU A 162 -0.07 9.34 -12.02
CA LEU A 162 -0.37 8.85 -10.67
C LEU A 162 0.31 9.67 -9.59
N ILE A 163 1.59 9.97 -9.76
CA ILE A 163 2.36 10.73 -8.77
C ILE A 163 1.96 12.21 -8.64
N SER A 164 1.31 12.78 -9.67
CA SER A 164 0.82 14.16 -9.66
C SER A 164 -0.61 14.29 -9.12
N GLY A 165 -1.34 13.16 -9.00
CA GLY A 165 -2.70 13.12 -8.47
C GLY A 165 -2.77 13.14 -6.95
N GLU A 166 -3.99 13.29 -6.43
CA GLU A 166 -4.27 13.06 -5.02
C GLU A 166 -4.27 11.55 -4.73
N PHE A 167 -3.78 11.20 -3.55
CA PHE A 167 -3.83 9.82 -3.09
C PHE A 167 -5.26 9.48 -2.65
N VAL A 168 -5.80 8.39 -3.19
CA VAL A 168 -7.08 7.80 -2.76
C VAL A 168 -6.77 6.60 -1.89
N ASP A 169 -7.48 6.44 -0.79
CA ASP A 169 -7.19 5.42 0.22
C ASP A 169 -7.73 4.03 -0.16
N THR A 170 -8.57 3.92 -1.18
CA THR A 170 -9.23 2.69 -1.61
C THR A 170 -9.25 2.52 -3.12
N GLY A 171 -9.34 1.28 -3.57
CA GLY A 171 -9.48 0.94 -4.99
C GLY A 171 -10.05 -0.46 -5.19
N THR A 172 -10.58 -0.73 -6.39
CA THR A 172 -11.04 -2.06 -6.80
C THR A 172 -10.53 -2.35 -8.21
N PHE A 173 -9.93 -3.52 -8.38
CA PHE A 173 -9.27 -3.95 -9.61
C PHE A 173 -9.74 -5.37 -9.98
N THR A 174 -9.61 -5.71 -11.25
CA THR A 174 -9.92 -7.06 -11.75
C THR A 174 -8.79 -7.54 -12.67
N ILE A 175 -8.25 -8.72 -12.41
CA ILE A 175 -7.22 -9.36 -13.22
C ILE A 175 -7.60 -10.79 -13.59
#